data_4fb676cbf6e38dc54d4c435ab6fdb4fc
#
_entry.id   4fb676cbf6e38dc54d4c435ab6fdb4fc
#
_cell.length_a   1.000
_cell.length_b   1.000
_cell.length_c   1.000
_cell.angle_alpha   90.00
_cell.angle_beta   90.00
_cell.angle_gamma   90.00
#
_symmetry.space_group_name_H-M   'P 1'
#
loop_
_entity.id
_entity.type
_entity.pdbx_description
1 polymer ?
#
loop_
_entity_poly.entity_id
_entity_poly.type
_entity_poly.pdbx_seq_one_letter_code
_entity_poly.pdbx_strand_id
1 'polypeptide(L)'
;RGLGDVYKRQIQKVEVFDTELYKDLIDYDALEAYRKRTLNPHTNPVTRGGAENDDIYFQGMEARNEHYAKVPAIVAEYMEKISEITGRHYAPFTYYGAPDAERIIIAMGSITETAHETIDALMAKGEKVGMIKVHLYRPFAPEYMLKVMPSTVKKIAVLDRTKEPGSIGEPLYLDIV
;
A
#
# COMPACT_ATOMS: atom_id res chain seq x y z
N ARG A 1 -16.70 -12.75 14.30
CA ARG A 1 -16.53 -12.24 12.92
C ARG A 1 -17.91 -12.13 12.31
N GLY A 2 -18.28 -10.93 11.88
CA GLY A 2 -19.62 -10.63 11.39
C GLY A 2 -19.81 -11.03 9.92
N LEU A 3 -21.05 -11.01 9.47
CA LEU A 3 -21.48 -11.28 8.09
C LEU A 3 -20.72 -10.44 7.04
N GLY A 4 -20.20 -9.27 7.44
CA GLY A 4 -19.36 -8.45 6.57
C GLY A 4 -18.07 -9.10 6.07
N ASP A 5 -17.57 -10.12 6.75
CA ASP A 5 -16.40 -10.89 6.29
C ASP A 5 -16.74 -11.88 5.17
N VAL A 6 -18.00 -12.28 5.08
CA VAL A 6 -18.46 -13.30 4.11
C VAL A 6 -18.54 -12.71 2.70
N TYR A 7 -19.14 -11.54 2.52
CA TYR A 7 -19.28 -10.94 1.20
C TYR A 7 -17.98 -10.39 0.62
N LYS A 8 -17.00 -10.06 1.46
CA LYS A 8 -15.65 -9.62 1.03
C LYS A 8 -14.81 -10.77 0.46
N ARG A 9 -15.16 -12.00 0.79
CA ARG A 9 -14.41 -13.20 0.42
C ARG A 9 -15.16 -14.07 -0.56
N GLN A 10 -16.03 -13.44 -1.35
CA GLN A 10 -16.71 -14.15 -2.44
C GLN A 10 -15.69 -14.61 -3.47
N ILE A 11 -16.00 -15.74 -4.10
CA ILE A 11 -15.19 -16.27 -5.19
C ILE A 11 -15.32 -15.34 -6.38
N GLN A 12 -14.17 -14.78 -6.81
CA GLN A 12 -14.07 -13.92 -7.97
C GLN A 12 -13.12 -14.57 -8.98
N LYS A 13 -13.44 -14.47 -10.26
CA LYS A 13 -12.53 -14.86 -11.31
C LYS A 13 -11.33 -13.92 -11.30
N VAL A 14 -10.14 -14.49 -11.21
CA VAL A 14 -8.87 -13.75 -11.30
C VAL A 14 -8.05 -14.29 -12.46
N GLU A 15 -7.30 -13.42 -13.10
CA GLU A 15 -6.29 -13.79 -14.06
C GLU A 15 -5.00 -14.13 -13.33
N VAL A 16 -4.46 -15.31 -13.58
CA VAL A 16 -3.18 -15.74 -13.04
C VAL A 16 -2.18 -15.73 -14.18
N PHE A 17 -1.16 -14.89 -14.07
CA PHE A 17 -0.09 -14.82 -15.05
C PHE A 17 0.87 -15.99 -14.89
N ASP A 18 1.50 -16.38 -16.00
CA ASP A 18 2.55 -17.39 -16.00
C ASP A 18 3.74 -16.92 -15.15
N THR A 19 4.26 -17.81 -14.32
CA THR A 19 5.42 -17.53 -13.45
C THR A 19 6.66 -17.13 -14.25
N GLU A 20 6.78 -17.56 -15.49
CA GLU A 20 7.89 -17.16 -16.37
C GLU A 20 7.93 -15.65 -16.64
N LEU A 21 6.78 -14.98 -16.61
CA LEU A 21 6.70 -13.53 -16.87
C LEU A 21 7.38 -12.67 -15.79
N TYR A 22 7.47 -13.17 -14.57
CA TYR A 22 8.01 -12.41 -13.44
C TYR A 22 9.17 -13.08 -12.71
N LYS A 23 9.66 -14.21 -13.20
CA LYS A 23 10.83 -14.87 -12.58
C LYS A 23 12.09 -13.97 -12.61
N ASP A 24 12.23 -13.14 -13.63
CA ASP A 24 13.36 -12.22 -13.78
C ASP A 24 13.31 -11.03 -12.81
N LEU A 25 12.17 -10.83 -12.12
CA LEU A 25 12.05 -9.87 -11.03
C LEU A 25 12.63 -10.38 -9.70
N ILE A 26 12.98 -11.67 -9.63
CA ILE A 26 13.50 -12.29 -8.40
C ILE A 26 15.00 -12.09 -8.33
N ASP A 27 15.46 -11.41 -7.29
CA ASP A 27 16.89 -11.34 -6.94
C ASP A 27 17.29 -12.65 -6.24
N TYR A 28 17.80 -13.59 -7.04
CA TYR A 28 18.21 -14.91 -6.54
C TYR A 28 19.43 -14.83 -5.62
N ASP A 29 20.32 -13.87 -5.81
CA ASP A 29 21.50 -13.70 -4.96
C ASP A 29 21.08 -13.20 -3.56
N ALA A 30 20.15 -12.26 -3.50
CA ALA A 30 19.56 -11.80 -2.24
C ALA A 30 18.78 -12.93 -1.54
N LEU A 31 18.04 -13.74 -2.30
CA LEU A 31 17.31 -14.89 -1.78
C LEU A 31 18.27 -15.93 -1.18
N GLU A 32 19.37 -16.24 -1.87
CA GLU A 32 20.38 -17.18 -1.39
C GLU A 32 21.10 -16.63 -0.14
N ALA A 33 21.45 -15.35 -0.12
CA ALA A 33 22.02 -14.68 1.04
C ALA A 33 21.07 -14.71 2.24
N TYR A 34 19.76 -14.53 2.00
CA TYR A 34 18.74 -14.68 3.05
C TYR A 34 18.68 -16.10 3.57
N ARG A 35 18.65 -17.11 2.71
CA ARG A 35 18.62 -18.54 3.08
C ARG A 35 19.82 -18.93 3.94
N LYS A 36 21.01 -18.43 3.61
CA LYS A 36 22.23 -18.68 4.40
C LYS A 36 22.16 -18.13 5.82
N ARG A 37 21.39 -17.07 6.05
CA ARG A 37 21.21 -16.45 7.37
C ARG A 37 20.06 -17.05 8.17
N THR A 38 19.21 -17.87 7.58
CA THR A 38 18.10 -18.50 8.28
C THR A 38 18.57 -19.60 9.21
N LEU A 39 17.78 -19.89 10.24
CA LEU A 39 18.03 -21.02 11.12
C LEU A 39 17.99 -22.31 10.32
N ASN A 40 19.11 -23.01 10.33
CA ASN A 40 19.24 -24.35 9.76
C ASN A 40 20.11 -25.18 10.71
N PRO A 41 19.61 -26.30 11.24
CA PRO A 41 20.37 -27.13 12.22
C PRO A 41 21.72 -27.61 11.72
N HIS A 42 21.86 -27.79 10.41
CA HIS A 42 23.09 -28.34 9.81
C HIS A 42 24.08 -27.28 9.34
N THR A 43 23.60 -26.16 8.80
CA THR A 43 24.45 -25.16 8.14
C THR A 43 24.54 -23.85 8.89
N ASN A 44 23.52 -23.50 9.67
CA ASN A 44 23.46 -22.27 10.46
C ASN A 44 22.67 -22.47 11.77
N PRO A 45 23.24 -23.22 12.72
CA PRO A 45 22.58 -23.54 13.99
C PRO A 45 22.63 -22.34 14.93
N VAL A 46 21.82 -21.33 14.67
CA VAL A 46 21.73 -20.12 15.49
C VAL A 46 20.44 -20.11 16.28
N THR A 47 20.49 -19.62 17.51
CA THR A 47 19.31 -19.33 18.31
C THR A 47 18.95 -17.86 18.13
N ARG A 48 17.71 -17.61 17.75
CA ARG A 48 17.14 -16.26 17.66
C ARG A 48 15.90 -16.21 18.54
N GLY A 49 15.78 -15.15 19.25
CA GLY A 49 14.69 -14.92 20.19
C GLY A 49 15.22 -14.78 21.61
N GLY A 50 14.53 -13.98 22.36
CA GLY A 50 14.85 -13.63 23.72
C GLY A 50 14.04 -12.40 24.10
N ALA A 51 13.97 -12.12 25.40
CA ALA A 51 13.44 -10.87 25.89
C ALA A 51 14.46 -9.76 25.64
N GLU A 52 14.02 -8.68 25.03
CA GLU A 52 14.80 -7.47 24.88
C GLU A 52 14.30 -6.46 25.91
N ASN A 53 15.21 -5.87 26.69
CA ASN A 53 14.89 -4.77 27.58
C ASN A 53 14.64 -3.51 26.76
N ASP A 54 14.01 -2.52 27.35
CA ASP A 54 13.52 -1.31 26.66
C ASP A 54 14.63 -0.58 25.90
N ASP A 55 15.84 -0.54 26.44
CA ASP A 55 16.99 0.12 25.82
C ASP A 55 17.44 -0.60 24.53
N ILE A 56 17.56 -1.95 24.58
CA ILE A 56 17.97 -2.77 23.42
C ILE A 56 16.87 -2.78 22.37
N TYR A 57 15.61 -2.93 22.79
CA TYR A 57 14.46 -2.94 21.88
C TYR A 57 14.35 -1.64 21.12
N PHE A 58 14.46 -0.50 21.81
CA PHE A 58 14.40 0.82 21.19
C PHE A 58 15.49 1.01 20.14
N GLN A 59 16.74 0.65 20.45
CA GLN A 59 17.83 0.71 19.48
C GLN A 59 17.58 -0.14 18.24
N GLY A 60 17.04 -1.37 18.43
CA GLY A 60 16.67 -2.24 17.33
C GLY A 60 15.54 -1.69 16.46
N MET A 61 14.58 -0.99 17.06
CA MET A 61 13.49 -0.32 16.33
C MET A 61 13.99 0.87 15.53
N GLU A 62 14.83 1.72 16.11
CA GLU A 62 15.43 2.89 15.42
C GLU A 62 16.33 2.46 14.25
N ALA A 63 17.13 1.40 14.41
CA ALA A 63 17.99 0.88 13.35
C ALA A 63 17.21 0.41 12.10
N ARG A 64 15.93 0.12 12.23
CA ARG A 64 15.07 -0.24 11.09
C ARG A 64 14.68 0.94 10.20
N ASN A 65 14.75 2.16 10.71
CA ASN A 65 14.30 3.36 9.98
C ASN A 65 15.02 3.51 8.62
N GLU A 66 16.33 3.24 8.56
CA GLU A 66 17.09 3.28 7.31
C GLU A 66 16.60 2.27 6.27
N HIS A 67 16.13 1.10 6.70
CA HIS A 67 15.57 0.08 5.82
C HIS A 67 14.17 0.50 5.34
N TYR A 68 13.33 0.97 6.25
CA TYR A 68 11.98 1.43 5.89
C TYR A 68 11.99 2.63 4.95
N ALA A 69 12.96 3.54 5.09
CA ALA A 69 13.10 4.69 4.20
C ALA A 69 13.37 4.30 2.73
N LYS A 70 13.93 3.12 2.48
CA LYS A 70 14.21 2.62 1.12
C LYS A 70 13.02 1.91 0.48
N VAL A 71 12.08 1.42 1.28
CA VAL A 71 10.96 0.58 0.80
C VAL A 71 10.08 1.28 -0.23
N PRO A 72 9.67 2.55 -0.07
CA PRO A 72 8.81 3.19 -1.07
C PRO A 72 9.40 3.24 -2.47
N ALA A 73 10.70 3.53 -2.59
CA ALA A 73 11.39 3.58 -3.86
C ALA A 73 11.47 2.19 -4.51
N ILE A 74 11.80 1.15 -3.72
CA ILE A 74 11.86 -0.23 -4.19
C ILE A 74 10.47 -0.70 -4.65
N VAL A 75 9.43 -0.41 -3.86
CA VAL A 75 8.06 -0.78 -4.23
C VAL A 75 7.62 -0.07 -5.51
N ALA A 76 7.91 1.22 -5.66
CA ALA A 76 7.59 1.97 -6.87
C ALA A 76 8.28 1.38 -8.11
N GLU A 77 9.56 1.03 -8.01
CA GLU A 77 10.33 0.40 -9.08
C GLU A 77 9.70 -0.94 -9.51
N TYR A 78 9.38 -1.81 -8.54
CA TYR A 78 8.76 -3.10 -8.85
C TYR A 78 7.33 -2.97 -9.39
N MET A 79 6.56 -2.00 -8.89
CA MET A 79 5.24 -1.69 -9.45
C MET A 79 5.33 -1.25 -10.91
N GLU A 80 6.34 -0.47 -11.28
CA GLU A 80 6.58 -0.08 -12.67
C GLU A 80 6.92 -1.29 -13.54
N LYS A 81 7.86 -2.15 -13.12
CA LYS A 81 8.21 -3.39 -13.83
C LYS A 81 6.99 -4.30 -14.02
N ILE A 82 6.17 -4.47 -12.98
CA ILE A 82 4.95 -5.27 -13.06
C ILE A 82 3.92 -4.60 -14.00
N SER A 83 3.85 -3.29 -14.02
CA SER A 83 2.98 -2.55 -14.95
C SER A 83 3.36 -2.81 -16.41
N GLU A 84 4.65 -2.81 -16.71
CA GLU A 84 5.17 -3.13 -18.04
C GLU A 84 4.83 -4.56 -18.47
N ILE A 85 5.00 -5.53 -17.57
CA ILE A 85 4.71 -6.95 -17.85
C ILE A 85 3.22 -7.19 -18.05
N THR A 86 2.36 -6.56 -17.25
CA THR A 86 0.92 -6.85 -17.22
C THR A 86 0.09 -5.93 -18.10
N GLY A 87 0.65 -4.82 -18.56
CA GLY A 87 -0.09 -3.76 -19.26
C GLY A 87 -1.06 -2.99 -18.35
N ARG A 88 -0.98 -3.17 -17.03
CA ARG A 88 -1.78 -2.46 -16.03
C ARG A 88 -0.93 -1.40 -15.35
N HIS A 89 -1.56 -0.36 -14.84
CA HIS A 89 -0.84 0.70 -14.13
C HIS A 89 -0.87 0.46 -12.61
N TYR A 90 0.30 0.24 -12.04
CA TYR A 90 0.50 0.13 -10.59
C TYR A 90 1.47 1.21 -10.10
N ALA A 91 1.13 1.86 -9.01
CA ALA A 91 1.97 2.84 -8.32
C ALA A 91 1.62 2.86 -6.81
N PRO A 92 2.50 3.37 -5.94
CA PRO A 92 2.21 3.47 -4.50
C PRO A 92 0.91 4.22 -4.19
N PHE A 93 0.60 5.23 -5.00
CA PHE A 93 -0.67 5.97 -5.00
C PHE A 93 -1.10 6.20 -6.44
N THR A 94 -2.40 6.09 -6.72
CA THR A 94 -2.97 6.41 -8.03
C THR A 94 -4.13 7.37 -7.87
N TYR A 95 -4.26 8.29 -8.82
CA TYR A 95 -5.37 9.23 -8.89
C TYR A 95 -6.40 8.77 -9.91
N TYR A 96 -7.68 8.98 -9.59
CA TYR A 96 -8.80 8.78 -10.51
C TYR A 96 -9.84 9.88 -10.33
N GLY A 97 -10.30 10.49 -11.44
CA GLY A 97 -11.34 11.50 -11.42
C GLY A 97 -11.02 12.72 -12.29
N ALA A 98 -11.70 13.82 -12.02
CA ALA A 98 -11.54 15.07 -12.75
C ALA A 98 -10.11 15.63 -12.56
N PRO A 99 -9.42 16.07 -13.64
CA PRO A 99 -8.05 16.60 -13.52
C PRO A 99 -7.98 17.91 -12.72
N ASP A 100 -9.09 18.60 -12.62
CA ASP A 100 -9.28 19.85 -11.86
C ASP A 100 -10.18 19.65 -10.63
N ALA A 101 -10.13 18.47 -10.03
CA ALA A 101 -10.93 18.14 -8.86
C ALA A 101 -10.68 19.12 -7.71
N GLU A 102 -11.77 19.58 -7.11
CA GLU A 102 -11.74 20.43 -5.90
C GLU A 102 -12.01 19.64 -4.62
N ARG A 103 -12.62 18.47 -4.76
CA ARG A 103 -12.97 17.56 -3.67
C ARG A 103 -12.52 16.16 -4.03
N ILE A 104 -11.76 15.55 -3.14
CA ILE A 104 -11.31 14.17 -3.32
C ILE A 104 -11.59 13.33 -2.09
N ILE A 105 -11.70 12.02 -2.32
CA ILE A 105 -11.60 11.03 -1.27
C ILE A 105 -10.23 10.36 -1.33
N ILE A 106 -9.73 9.92 -0.18
CA ILE A 106 -8.55 9.04 -0.09
C ILE A 106 -9.01 7.75 0.57
N ALA A 107 -8.73 6.63 -0.08
CA ALA A 107 -9.19 5.32 0.37
C ALA A 107 -8.24 4.21 -0.05
N MET A 108 -8.36 3.05 0.60
CA MET A 108 -7.64 1.83 0.24
C MET A 108 -8.56 0.61 0.25
N GLY A 109 -8.18 -0.40 -0.53
CA GLY A 109 -8.90 -1.68 -0.62
C GLY A 109 -10.13 -1.63 -1.51
N SER A 110 -11.06 -2.56 -1.31
CA SER A 110 -12.18 -2.83 -2.22
C SER A 110 -13.17 -1.68 -2.41
N ILE A 111 -13.25 -0.73 -1.47
CA ILE A 111 -14.14 0.43 -1.60
C ILE A 111 -13.77 1.29 -2.83
N THR A 112 -12.51 1.25 -3.26
CA THR A 112 -12.04 2.07 -4.37
C THR A 112 -12.70 1.70 -5.69
N GLU A 113 -13.08 0.45 -5.91
CA GLU A 113 -13.77 0.02 -7.12
C GLU A 113 -15.20 0.60 -7.19
N THR A 114 -15.93 0.55 -6.07
CA THR A 114 -17.25 1.19 -5.97
C THR A 114 -17.16 2.71 -6.11
N ALA A 115 -16.08 3.30 -5.60
CA ALA A 115 -15.85 4.74 -5.71
C ALA A 115 -15.61 5.19 -7.15
N HIS A 116 -14.99 4.37 -8.02
CA HIS A 116 -14.85 4.68 -9.44
C HIS A 116 -16.20 4.94 -10.08
N GLU A 117 -17.16 4.02 -9.94
CA GLU A 117 -18.52 4.17 -10.48
C GLU A 117 -19.21 5.44 -9.96
N THR A 118 -19.02 5.74 -8.67
CA THR A 118 -19.60 6.95 -8.07
C THR A 118 -18.97 8.22 -8.63
N ILE A 119 -17.66 8.24 -8.80
CA ILE A 119 -16.94 9.39 -9.37
C ILE A 119 -17.37 9.63 -10.81
N ASP A 120 -17.48 8.57 -11.63
CA ASP A 120 -17.95 8.68 -13.00
C ASP A 120 -19.36 9.27 -13.08
N ALA A 121 -20.27 8.79 -12.24
CA ALA A 121 -21.63 9.31 -12.17
C ALA A 121 -21.70 10.78 -11.72
N LEU A 122 -20.79 11.22 -10.85
CA LEU A 122 -20.70 12.61 -10.40
C LEU A 122 -20.05 13.51 -11.47
N MET A 123 -18.98 13.03 -12.11
CA MET A 123 -18.34 13.76 -13.22
C MET A 123 -19.28 13.95 -14.41
N ALA A 124 -20.12 12.95 -14.71
CA ALA A 124 -21.16 13.07 -15.73
C ALA A 124 -22.20 14.17 -15.41
N LYS A 125 -22.33 14.56 -14.13
CA LYS A 125 -23.16 15.70 -13.69
C LYS A 125 -22.39 17.02 -13.62
N GLY A 126 -21.12 17.04 -14.05
CA GLY A 126 -20.28 18.23 -14.02
C GLY A 126 -19.58 18.49 -12.68
N GLU A 127 -19.59 17.53 -11.74
CA GLU A 127 -18.92 17.69 -10.46
C GLU A 127 -17.38 17.48 -10.58
N LYS A 128 -16.62 18.34 -9.91
CA LYS A 128 -15.15 18.29 -9.86
C LYS A 128 -14.67 17.45 -8.70
N VAL A 129 -14.74 16.15 -8.87
CA VAL A 129 -14.42 15.17 -7.82
C VAL A 129 -13.40 14.14 -8.29
N GLY A 130 -12.72 13.53 -7.34
CA GLY A 130 -11.76 12.48 -7.62
C GLY A 130 -11.43 11.65 -6.39
N MET A 131 -10.52 10.71 -6.59
CA MET A 131 -10.05 9.81 -5.54
C MET A 131 -8.55 9.56 -5.68
N ILE A 132 -7.86 9.48 -4.54
CA ILE A 132 -6.54 8.86 -4.45
C ILE A 132 -6.72 7.47 -3.84
N LYS A 133 -6.25 6.46 -4.58
CA LYS A 133 -6.20 5.08 -4.13
C LYS A 133 -4.82 4.82 -3.52
N VAL A 134 -4.79 4.34 -2.27
CA VAL A 134 -3.57 3.99 -1.55
C VAL A 134 -3.26 2.51 -1.80
N HIS A 135 -2.12 2.22 -2.42
CA HIS A 135 -1.61 0.87 -2.61
C HIS A 135 -0.49 0.54 -1.63
N LEU A 136 0.42 1.49 -1.38
CA LEU A 136 1.44 1.35 -0.35
C LEU A 136 1.03 2.16 0.90
N TYR A 137 0.49 1.46 1.91
CA TYR A 137 0.08 2.11 3.15
C TYR A 137 1.24 2.26 4.14
N ARG A 138 2.12 1.27 4.24
CA ARG A 138 3.29 1.29 5.13
C ARG A 138 4.56 0.81 4.41
N PRO A 139 5.67 1.55 4.54
CA PRO A 139 5.75 2.89 5.14
C PRO A 139 4.97 3.92 4.36
N PHE A 140 4.34 4.87 5.06
CA PHE A 140 3.59 5.94 4.39
C PHE A 140 4.57 6.91 3.72
N ALA A 141 4.37 7.17 2.44
CA ALA A 141 5.27 7.97 1.60
C ALA A 141 4.52 9.17 0.99
N PRO A 142 4.39 10.28 1.73
CA PRO A 142 3.58 11.42 1.33
C PRO A 142 4.02 12.05 0.01
N GLU A 143 5.30 11.97 -0.33
CA GLU A 143 5.84 12.49 -1.58
C GLU A 143 5.24 11.83 -2.82
N TYR A 144 4.90 10.54 -2.74
CA TYR A 144 4.22 9.84 -3.84
C TYR A 144 2.74 10.20 -3.91
N MET A 145 2.10 10.43 -2.78
CA MET A 145 0.70 10.86 -2.73
C MET A 145 0.55 12.28 -3.30
N LEU A 146 1.43 13.21 -2.89
CA LEU A 146 1.39 14.60 -3.35
C LEU A 146 1.66 14.73 -4.84
N LYS A 147 2.47 13.84 -5.43
CA LYS A 147 2.72 13.83 -6.90
C LYS A 147 1.45 13.56 -7.72
N VAL A 148 0.53 12.76 -7.20
CA VAL A 148 -0.69 12.40 -7.93
C VAL A 148 -1.89 13.28 -7.58
N MET A 149 -1.78 14.10 -6.54
CA MET A 149 -2.86 14.98 -6.08
C MET A 149 -3.01 16.19 -6.99
N PRO A 150 -4.20 16.46 -7.55
CA PRO A 150 -4.44 17.70 -8.29
C PRO A 150 -4.22 18.94 -7.42
N SER A 151 -3.55 19.94 -7.96
CA SER A 151 -3.27 21.20 -7.25
C SER A 151 -4.52 22.05 -6.94
N THR A 152 -5.64 21.72 -7.56
CA THR A 152 -6.95 22.36 -7.37
C THR A 152 -7.73 21.86 -6.15
N VAL A 153 -7.24 20.82 -5.48
CA VAL A 153 -7.91 20.20 -4.34
C VAL A 153 -8.03 21.16 -3.17
N LYS A 154 -9.25 21.33 -2.68
CA LYS A 154 -9.59 22.20 -1.54
C LYS A 154 -10.12 21.41 -0.34
N LYS A 155 -10.69 20.23 -0.58
CA LYS A 155 -11.29 19.39 0.45
C LYS A 155 -10.93 17.92 0.22
N ILE A 156 -10.54 17.28 1.31
CA ILE A 156 -10.16 15.86 1.34
C ILE A 156 -11.03 15.16 2.38
N ALA A 157 -11.63 14.03 1.99
CA ALA A 157 -12.26 13.11 2.91
C ALA A 157 -11.46 11.80 2.91
N VAL A 158 -11.06 11.34 4.09
CA VAL A 158 -10.33 10.09 4.24
C VAL A 158 -11.29 9.00 4.69
N LEU A 159 -11.31 7.87 4.00
CA LEU A 159 -12.18 6.74 4.30
C LEU A 159 -11.38 5.61 4.93
N ASP A 160 -11.62 5.37 6.21
CA ASP A 160 -11.11 4.22 6.95
C ASP A 160 -12.22 3.18 7.18
N ARG A 161 -11.87 1.90 7.17
CA ARG A 161 -12.78 0.81 7.52
C ARG A 161 -12.66 0.37 8.98
N THR A 162 -11.72 0.93 9.68
CA THR A 162 -11.53 0.68 11.11
C THR A 162 -12.16 1.79 11.93
N LYS A 163 -12.43 1.52 13.17
CA LYS A 163 -12.82 2.49 14.17
C LYS A 163 -11.98 2.28 15.42
N GLU A 164 -11.27 3.32 15.80
CA GLU A 164 -10.45 3.36 17.02
C GLU A 164 -11.22 4.10 18.12
N PRO A 165 -11.91 3.40 19.02
CA PRO A 165 -12.68 4.05 20.09
C PRO A 165 -11.79 4.95 20.97
N GLY A 166 -12.17 6.22 21.07
CA GLY A 166 -11.42 7.22 21.84
C GLY A 166 -10.23 7.86 21.13
N SER A 167 -9.88 7.44 19.92
CA SER A 167 -8.88 8.11 19.10
C SER A 167 -9.40 9.41 18.49
N ILE A 168 -8.51 10.36 18.22
CA ILE A 168 -8.82 11.60 17.51
C ILE A 168 -9.02 11.39 16.00
N GLY A 169 -8.66 10.23 15.48
CA GLY A 169 -8.85 9.82 14.08
C GLY A 169 -8.43 8.36 13.86
N GLU A 170 -8.83 7.82 12.75
CA GLU A 170 -8.44 6.48 12.30
C GLU A 170 -7.05 6.49 11.64
N PRO A 171 -6.40 5.31 11.49
CA PRO A 171 -4.99 5.25 11.08
C PRO A 171 -4.67 5.94 9.76
N LEU A 172 -5.45 5.72 8.70
CA LEU A 172 -5.18 6.38 7.41
C LEU A 172 -5.42 7.89 7.50
N TYR A 173 -6.48 8.32 8.20
CA TYR A 173 -6.73 9.73 8.42
C TYR A 173 -5.56 10.42 9.13
N LEU A 174 -5.03 9.80 10.18
CA LEU A 174 -3.90 10.37 10.94
C LEU A 174 -2.60 10.46 10.13
N ASP A 175 -2.41 9.59 9.14
CA ASP A 175 -1.25 9.67 8.24
C ASP A 175 -1.40 10.77 7.17
N ILE A 176 -2.63 11.17 6.85
CA ILE A 176 -2.94 12.16 5.81
C ILE A 176 -2.90 13.59 6.38
N VAL A 177 -3.26 13.78 7.64
CA VAL A 177 -3.35 15.10 8.32
C VAL A 177 -2.01 15.54 8.83
#